data_88784c2ae774cde73608a31a5fca5f38
#
_entry.id   88784c2ae774cde73608a31a5fca5f38
#
_cell.length_a   1.000
_cell.length_b   1.000
_cell.length_c   1.000
_cell.angle_alpha   90.00
_cell.angle_beta   90.00
_cell.angle_gamma   90.00
#
_symmetry.space_group_name_H-M   'P 1'
#
loop_
_entity.id
_entity.type
_entity.pdbx_description
1 polymer ?
#
loop_
_entity_poly.entity_id
_entity_poly.type
_entity_poly.pdbx_seq_one_letter_code
_entity_poly.pdbx_strand_id
1 'polypeptide(L)'
;MIKLEHANISATDVEAMTRFITTAIPSFRIRHEGLDTGGRPWRHVGNDDFYIAVSTVSERGNRKPYSNVSGLNHLGWEVDDVAALERRMVEAGYSVNLKAHEHPARRRTYFYDPDGNDWEFVQYLSDDPAQRNDYSDAS
;
A
#
# COMPACT_ATOMS: atom_id res chain seq x y z
N MET A 1 -9.19 21.25 -9.55
CA MET A 1 -8.66 19.88 -9.62
C MET A 1 -8.66 19.29 -8.21
N ILE A 2 -9.09 18.04 -8.06
CA ILE A 2 -9.02 17.30 -6.79
C ILE A 2 -8.13 16.09 -7.01
N LYS A 3 -7.13 15.90 -6.12
CA LYS A 3 -6.30 14.70 -6.10
C LYS A 3 -6.04 14.29 -4.65
N LEU A 4 -5.80 13.00 -4.42
CA LEU A 4 -5.35 12.52 -3.12
C LEU A 4 -3.92 13.03 -2.88
N GLU A 5 -3.70 13.75 -1.79
CA GLU A 5 -2.40 14.35 -1.47
C GLU A 5 -1.56 13.43 -0.58
N HIS A 6 -2.20 12.87 0.48
CA HIS A 6 -1.56 11.88 1.34
C HIS A 6 -2.57 10.97 2.04
N ALA A 7 -2.06 9.86 2.55
CA ALA A 7 -2.71 9.06 3.58
C ALA A 7 -1.80 9.04 4.82
N ASN A 8 -2.38 8.99 6.02
CA ASN A 8 -1.61 8.84 7.26
C ASN A 8 -1.83 7.43 7.82
N ILE A 9 -0.73 6.74 8.12
CA ILE A 9 -0.71 5.40 8.69
C ILE A 9 0.04 5.46 10.02
N SER A 10 -0.60 4.95 11.07
CA SER A 10 0.06 4.72 12.36
C SER A 10 0.79 3.38 12.31
N ALA A 11 2.07 3.37 12.63
CA ALA A 11 2.94 2.20 12.58
C ALA A 11 3.64 1.95 13.91
N THR A 12 3.81 0.69 14.27
CA THR A 12 4.59 0.33 15.46
C THR A 12 6.10 0.46 15.25
N ASP A 13 6.54 0.37 13.98
CA ASP A 13 7.93 0.54 13.56
C ASP A 13 7.98 1.34 12.25
N VAL A 14 8.32 2.62 12.36
CA VAL A 14 8.41 3.55 11.21
C VAL A 14 9.49 3.12 10.22
N GLU A 15 10.59 2.52 10.69
CA GLU A 15 11.68 2.03 9.82
C GLU A 15 11.21 0.83 8.98
N ALA A 16 10.57 -0.15 9.63
CA ALA A 16 10.02 -1.31 8.94
C ALA A 16 8.93 -0.91 7.93
N MET A 17 8.05 0.02 8.29
CA MET A 17 7.01 0.55 7.39
C MET A 17 7.64 1.30 6.20
N THR A 18 8.67 2.11 6.43
CA THR A 18 9.40 2.80 5.37
C THR A 18 10.02 1.79 4.39
N ARG A 19 10.67 0.73 4.89
CA ARG A 19 11.24 -0.33 4.03
C ARG A 19 10.18 -1.04 3.21
N PHE A 20 9.03 -1.37 3.80
CA PHE A 20 7.91 -1.95 3.07
C PHE A 20 7.47 -1.06 1.92
N ILE A 21 7.19 0.22 2.19
CA ILE A 21 6.71 1.18 1.20
C ILE A 21 7.72 1.36 0.06
N THR A 22 9.01 1.57 0.38
CA THR A 22 10.05 1.81 -0.63
C THR A 22 10.46 0.56 -1.39
N THR A 23 10.24 -0.62 -0.83
CA THR A 23 10.38 -1.89 -1.55
C THR A 23 9.25 -2.07 -2.55
N ALA A 24 8.01 -1.81 -2.14
CA ALA A 24 6.84 -1.91 -3.00
C ALA A 24 6.88 -0.86 -4.13
N ILE A 25 7.22 0.38 -3.79
CA ILE A 25 7.23 1.52 -4.70
C ILE A 25 8.63 2.17 -4.70
N PRO A 26 9.59 1.68 -5.50
CA PRO A 26 10.98 2.14 -5.47
C PRO A 26 11.18 3.62 -5.84
N SER A 27 10.20 4.24 -6.50
CA SER A 27 10.21 5.68 -6.79
C SER A 27 9.88 6.54 -5.58
N PHE A 28 9.38 5.96 -4.48
CA PHE A 28 9.15 6.68 -3.23
C PHE A 28 10.44 6.82 -2.43
N ARG A 29 10.56 7.97 -1.77
CA ARG A 29 11.68 8.34 -0.91
C ARG A 29 11.17 8.96 0.38
N ILE A 30 12.02 9.06 1.39
CA ILE A 30 11.74 9.90 2.55
C ILE A 30 11.77 11.36 2.08
N ARG A 31 10.60 12.01 2.10
CA ARG A 31 10.45 13.44 1.75
C ARG A 31 10.83 14.33 2.92
N HIS A 32 10.44 13.91 4.11
CA HIS A 32 10.71 14.60 5.37
C HIS A 32 10.58 13.63 6.54
N GLU A 33 11.28 13.91 7.63
CA GLU A 33 11.21 13.12 8.86
C GLU A 33 11.49 13.99 10.08
N GLY A 34 11.08 13.52 11.25
CA GLY A 34 11.28 14.22 12.51
C GLY A 34 10.84 13.39 13.71
N LEU A 35 10.77 14.06 14.84
CA LEU A 35 10.23 13.51 16.09
C LEU A 35 8.97 14.28 16.48
N ASP A 36 7.99 13.57 17.02
CA ASP A 36 6.81 14.20 17.61
C ASP A 36 7.14 14.78 19.02
N THR A 37 6.15 15.39 19.66
CA THR A 37 6.32 15.98 21.00
C THR A 37 6.68 14.96 22.08
N GLY A 38 6.44 13.67 21.84
CA GLY A 38 6.82 12.55 22.70
C GLY A 38 8.16 11.92 22.35
N GLY A 39 8.90 12.49 21.38
CA GLY A 39 10.19 11.96 20.91
C GLY A 39 10.07 10.75 20.00
N ARG A 40 8.88 10.45 19.46
CA ARG A 40 8.65 9.30 18.57
C ARG A 40 8.89 9.70 17.12
N PRO A 41 9.59 8.87 16.33
CA PRO A 41 9.85 9.19 14.93
C PRO A 41 8.58 9.20 14.08
N TRP A 42 8.57 10.06 13.08
CA TRP A 42 7.59 10.08 12.00
C TRP A 42 8.28 10.36 10.67
N ARG A 43 7.67 9.94 9.56
CA ARG A 43 8.17 10.14 8.20
C ARG A 43 7.07 10.44 7.21
N HIS A 44 7.41 11.23 6.20
CA HIS A 44 6.66 11.33 4.95
C HIS A 44 7.41 10.57 3.86
N VAL A 45 6.82 9.52 3.33
CA VAL A 45 7.42 8.63 2.33
C VAL A 45 6.60 8.70 1.04
N GLY A 46 7.18 9.20 -0.04
CA GLY A 46 6.46 9.36 -1.30
C GLY A 46 7.30 10.00 -2.40
N ASN A 47 6.61 10.53 -3.40
CA ASN A 47 7.17 11.32 -4.48
C ASN A 47 6.68 12.79 -4.37
N ASP A 48 6.83 13.58 -5.44
CA ASP A 48 6.43 14.99 -5.40
C ASP A 48 4.91 15.20 -5.41
N ASP A 49 4.15 14.21 -5.89
CA ASP A 49 2.69 14.29 -6.03
C ASP A 49 1.90 13.70 -4.86
N PHE A 50 2.42 12.65 -4.24
CA PHE A 50 1.72 11.88 -3.21
C PHE A 50 2.70 11.33 -2.18
N TYR A 51 2.24 11.17 -0.93
CA TYR A 51 3.04 10.53 0.12
C TYR A 51 2.17 9.78 1.14
N ILE A 52 2.81 8.86 1.83
CA ILE A 52 2.31 8.26 3.05
C ILE A 52 2.99 8.96 4.23
N ALA A 53 2.20 9.56 5.10
CA ALA A 53 2.65 9.99 6.41
C ALA A 53 2.64 8.77 7.33
N VAL A 54 3.78 8.45 7.93
CA VAL A 54 3.94 7.33 8.86
C VAL A 54 4.24 7.91 10.25
N SER A 55 3.35 7.66 11.19
CA SER A 55 3.48 8.12 12.59
C SER A 55 3.68 6.92 13.51
N THR A 56 4.52 7.07 14.53
CA THR A 56 4.77 5.99 15.50
C THR A 56 3.65 5.88 16.53
N VAL A 57 3.21 4.66 16.78
CA VAL A 57 2.34 4.28 17.90
C VAL A 57 2.96 3.14 18.69
N SER A 58 2.54 2.95 19.93
CA SER A 58 3.10 1.92 20.82
C SER A 58 2.45 0.55 20.63
N GLU A 59 1.23 0.49 20.13
CA GLU A 59 0.45 -0.74 20.06
C GLU A 59 -0.09 -0.98 18.67
N ARG A 60 0.00 -2.24 18.22
CA ARG A 60 -0.63 -2.68 16.99
C ARG A 60 -2.14 -2.80 17.19
N GLY A 61 -2.92 -2.26 16.26
CA GLY A 61 -4.37 -2.45 16.23
C GLY A 61 -4.74 -3.93 16.02
N ASN A 62 -5.90 -4.29 16.51
CA ASN A 62 -6.45 -5.66 16.40
C ASN A 62 -7.41 -5.84 15.22
N ARG A 63 -7.70 -4.76 14.46
CA ARG A 63 -8.55 -4.84 13.28
C ARG A 63 -7.87 -5.62 12.18
N LYS A 64 -8.58 -6.56 11.59
CA LYS A 64 -8.11 -7.33 10.43
C LYS A 64 -8.80 -6.83 9.17
N PRO A 65 -8.07 -6.63 8.06
CA PRO A 65 -8.67 -6.41 6.75
C PRO A 65 -9.68 -7.50 6.42
N TYR A 66 -10.71 -7.16 5.64
CA TYR A 66 -11.81 -8.06 5.26
C TYR A 66 -12.64 -8.62 6.42
N SER A 67 -12.49 -8.04 7.61
CA SER A 67 -13.35 -8.37 8.76
C SER A 67 -14.69 -7.63 8.67
N ASN A 68 -15.68 -8.10 9.41
CA ASN A 68 -16.99 -7.43 9.50
C ASN A 68 -16.97 -6.22 10.47
N VAL A 69 -15.91 -5.41 10.39
CA VAL A 69 -15.70 -4.21 11.21
C VAL A 69 -15.39 -3.05 10.28
N SER A 70 -16.11 -1.94 10.44
CA SER A 70 -15.93 -0.74 9.63
C SER A 70 -14.52 -0.14 9.76
N GLY A 71 -14.04 0.49 8.70
CA GLY A 71 -12.76 1.18 8.63
C GLY A 71 -12.09 0.97 7.27
N LEU A 72 -10.90 1.51 7.10
CA LEU A 72 -10.12 1.31 5.88
C LEU A 72 -9.78 -0.18 5.72
N ASN A 73 -10.18 -0.77 4.61
CA ASN A 73 -9.88 -2.16 4.29
C ASN A 73 -8.46 -2.31 3.74
N HIS A 74 -8.14 -1.60 2.67
CA HIS A 74 -6.82 -1.57 2.04
C HIS A 74 -6.58 -0.24 1.31
N LEU A 75 -5.33 -0.03 0.91
CA LEU A 75 -4.93 1.01 -0.03
C LEU A 75 -4.62 0.37 -1.38
N GLY A 76 -5.19 0.92 -2.47
CA GLY A 76 -4.94 0.48 -3.83
C GLY A 76 -3.97 1.41 -4.56
N TRP A 77 -2.95 0.82 -5.21
CA TRP A 77 -1.92 1.53 -5.97
C TRP A 77 -1.90 1.04 -7.41
N GLU A 78 -1.99 1.95 -8.36
CA GLU A 78 -1.71 1.63 -9.76
C GLU A 78 -0.20 1.59 -9.96
N VAL A 79 0.29 0.49 -10.56
CA VAL A 79 1.71 0.26 -10.83
C VAL A 79 1.89 -0.26 -12.26
N ASP A 80 3.08 -0.05 -12.83
CA ASP A 80 3.36 -0.42 -14.22
C ASP A 80 3.59 -1.92 -14.40
N ASP A 81 4.12 -2.63 -13.39
CA ASP A 81 4.46 -4.06 -13.48
C ASP A 81 4.25 -4.76 -12.13
N VAL A 82 3.09 -5.38 -12.00
CA VAL A 82 2.70 -6.15 -10.81
C VAL A 82 3.62 -7.36 -10.62
N ALA A 83 4.04 -8.03 -11.70
CA ALA A 83 4.89 -9.21 -11.58
C ALA A 83 6.31 -8.86 -11.06
N ALA A 84 6.88 -7.76 -11.52
CA ALA A 84 8.16 -7.28 -11.01
C ALA A 84 8.06 -6.82 -9.55
N LEU A 85 6.97 -6.14 -9.18
CA LEU A 85 6.70 -5.76 -7.80
C LEU A 85 6.59 -7.01 -6.90
N GLU A 86 5.80 -8.00 -7.30
CA GLU A 86 5.62 -9.23 -6.53
C GLU A 86 6.94 -9.96 -6.29
N ARG A 87 7.76 -10.14 -7.34
CA ARG A 87 9.10 -10.74 -7.18
C ARG A 87 9.94 -9.98 -6.15
N ARG A 88 10.02 -8.66 -6.27
CA ARG A 88 10.79 -7.80 -5.38
C ARG A 88 10.32 -7.89 -3.93
N MET A 89 9.01 -7.91 -3.71
CA MET A 89 8.43 -8.03 -2.37
C MET A 89 8.72 -9.39 -1.75
N VAL A 90 8.55 -10.47 -2.51
CA VAL A 90 8.84 -11.85 -2.05
C VAL A 90 10.33 -12.02 -1.75
N GLU A 91 11.22 -11.52 -2.59
CA GLU A 91 12.67 -11.52 -2.35
C GLU A 91 13.07 -10.74 -1.09
N ALA A 92 12.33 -9.68 -0.76
CA ALA A 92 12.53 -8.91 0.47
C ALA A 92 11.91 -9.58 1.72
N GLY A 93 11.25 -10.73 1.58
CA GLY A 93 10.69 -11.52 2.68
C GLY A 93 9.22 -11.24 2.99
N TYR A 94 8.53 -10.46 2.17
CA TYR A 94 7.10 -10.23 2.32
C TYR A 94 6.29 -11.35 1.65
N SER A 95 5.11 -11.65 2.21
CA SER A 95 4.24 -12.70 1.69
C SER A 95 3.04 -12.14 0.96
N VAL A 96 2.70 -12.72 -0.19
CA VAL A 96 1.45 -12.44 -0.90
C VAL A 96 0.26 -12.78 0.01
N ASN A 97 -0.66 -11.83 0.19
CA ASN A 97 -1.82 -12.01 1.05
C ASN A 97 -2.95 -12.77 0.33
N LEU A 98 -3.40 -12.24 -0.80
CA LEU A 98 -4.50 -12.79 -1.57
C LEU A 98 -4.05 -13.14 -2.99
N LYS A 99 -4.52 -14.28 -3.48
CA LYS A 99 -4.45 -14.57 -4.91
C LYS A 99 -5.64 -13.90 -5.60
N ALA A 100 -5.34 -12.84 -6.35
CA ALA A 100 -6.35 -12.15 -7.13
C ALA A 100 -6.90 -13.04 -8.24
N HIS A 101 -8.19 -12.89 -8.55
CA HIS A 101 -8.77 -13.51 -9.74
C HIS A 101 -8.13 -12.94 -11.00
N GLU A 102 -7.91 -13.79 -11.98
CA GLU A 102 -7.44 -13.36 -13.30
C GLU A 102 -8.50 -12.47 -13.96
N HIS A 103 -8.04 -11.42 -14.62
CA HIS A 103 -8.88 -10.51 -15.37
C HIS A 103 -8.16 -10.04 -16.64
N PRO A 104 -8.84 -9.96 -17.81
CA PRO A 104 -8.18 -9.61 -19.07
C PRO A 104 -7.62 -8.18 -19.08
N ALA A 105 -8.23 -7.24 -18.34
CA ALA A 105 -7.85 -5.83 -18.34
C ALA A 105 -6.98 -5.39 -17.17
N ARG A 106 -6.67 -6.26 -16.20
CA ARG A 106 -5.82 -5.91 -15.06
C ARG A 106 -5.18 -7.11 -14.39
N ARG A 107 -4.02 -6.86 -13.76
CA ARG A 107 -3.33 -7.77 -12.86
C ARG A 107 -3.29 -7.15 -11.48
N ARG A 108 -3.41 -7.96 -10.42
CA ARG A 108 -3.43 -7.49 -9.04
C ARG A 108 -2.62 -8.39 -8.14
N THR A 109 -1.98 -7.81 -7.14
CA THR A 109 -1.35 -8.53 -6.03
C THR A 109 -1.59 -7.80 -4.73
N TYR A 110 -1.54 -8.51 -3.62
CA TYR A 110 -1.85 -7.98 -2.28
C TYR A 110 -0.76 -8.39 -1.30
N PHE A 111 -0.33 -7.45 -0.47
CA PHE A 111 0.65 -7.69 0.58
C PHE A 111 0.21 -7.04 1.88
N TYR A 112 0.46 -7.72 3.01
CA TYR A 112 0.38 -7.09 4.31
C TYR A 112 1.63 -6.27 4.59
N ASP A 113 1.44 -5.07 5.14
CA ASP A 113 2.53 -4.32 5.72
C ASP A 113 2.97 -4.91 7.07
N PRO A 114 4.04 -4.39 7.71
CA PRO A 114 4.54 -4.92 8.98
C PRO A 114 3.52 -4.93 10.12
N ASP A 115 2.52 -4.05 10.08
CA ASP A 115 1.46 -3.99 11.09
C ASP A 115 0.16 -4.72 10.66
N GLY A 116 0.18 -5.42 9.51
CA GLY A 116 -0.93 -6.23 9.03
C GLY A 116 -2.03 -5.45 8.32
N ASN A 117 -1.77 -4.22 7.88
CA ASN A 117 -2.67 -3.52 6.96
C ASN A 117 -2.48 -4.07 5.54
N ASP A 118 -3.57 -4.14 4.79
CA ASP A 118 -3.53 -4.69 3.44
C ASP A 118 -3.27 -3.61 2.39
N TRP A 119 -2.45 -3.96 1.41
CA TRP A 119 -2.09 -3.12 0.28
C TRP A 119 -2.36 -3.86 -1.02
N GLU A 120 -3.15 -3.26 -1.90
CA GLU A 120 -3.40 -3.75 -3.25
C GLU A 120 -2.50 -3.02 -4.24
N PHE A 121 -1.92 -3.78 -5.17
CA PHE A 121 -1.19 -3.23 -6.31
C PHE A 121 -1.84 -3.72 -7.58
N VAL A 122 -2.25 -2.79 -8.45
CA VAL A 122 -2.97 -3.06 -9.68
C VAL A 122 -2.21 -2.52 -10.88
N GLN A 123 -2.03 -3.37 -11.87
CA GLN A 123 -1.56 -3.02 -13.20
C GLN A 123 -2.74 -3.13 -14.17
N TYR A 124 -3.08 -2.03 -14.83
CA TYR A 124 -4.04 -2.08 -15.90
C TYR A 124 -3.39 -2.48 -17.22
N LEU A 125 -4.06 -3.36 -17.95
CA LEU A 125 -3.64 -3.87 -19.25
C LEU A 125 -4.41 -3.21 -20.39
N SER A 126 -5.31 -2.28 -20.08
CA SER A 126 -6.13 -1.53 -21.00
C SER A 126 -6.26 -0.08 -20.54
N ASP A 127 -6.31 0.84 -21.52
CA ASP A 127 -6.61 2.26 -21.29
C ASP A 127 -8.11 2.56 -21.38
N ASP A 128 -8.93 1.60 -21.79
CA ASP A 128 -10.39 1.77 -21.87
C ASP A 128 -11.00 1.78 -20.46
N PRO A 129 -11.60 2.89 -20.00
CA PRO A 129 -12.22 2.99 -18.69
C PRO A 129 -13.31 1.94 -18.44
N ALA A 130 -14.05 1.52 -19.47
CA ALA A 130 -15.09 0.50 -19.34
C ALA A 130 -14.47 -0.86 -18.99
N GLN A 131 -13.32 -1.21 -19.60
CA GLN A 131 -12.61 -2.44 -19.30
C GLN A 131 -11.88 -2.38 -17.96
N ARG A 132 -11.29 -1.23 -17.63
CA ARG A 132 -10.64 -1.02 -16.32
C ARG A 132 -11.61 -1.15 -15.16
N ASN A 133 -12.86 -0.73 -15.34
CA ASN A 133 -13.92 -0.74 -14.34
C ASN A 133 -14.90 -1.92 -14.49
N ASP A 134 -14.58 -2.92 -15.29
CA ASP A 134 -15.38 -4.13 -15.38
C ASP A 134 -15.12 -5.04 -14.16
N TYR A 135 -16.15 -5.23 -13.37
CA TYR A 135 -16.20 -6.12 -12.19
C TYR A 135 -17.34 -7.14 -12.30
N SER A 136 -17.81 -7.41 -13.51
CA SER A 136 -18.91 -8.35 -13.75
C SER A 136 -18.59 -9.79 -13.32
N ASP A 137 -17.29 -10.16 -13.31
CA ASP A 137 -16.81 -11.47 -12.88
C ASP A 137 -16.47 -11.52 -11.38
N ALA A 138 -16.61 -10.40 -10.67
CA ALA A 138 -16.37 -10.32 -9.24
C ALA A 138 -17.62 -10.79 -8.47
N SER A 139 -17.79 -12.10 -8.37
CA SER A 139 -18.83 -12.75 -7.56
C SER A 139 -18.21 -13.41 -6.32
#